data_f61c30199c8b82b2a0c90fa6775992f5
#
_entry.id   f61c30199c8b82b2a0c90fa6775992f5
#
_cell.length_a   1.000
_cell.length_b   1.000
_cell.length_c   1.000
_cell.angle_alpha   90.00
_cell.angle_beta   90.00
_cell.angle_gamma   90.00
#
_symmetry.space_group_name_H-M   'P 1'
#
loop_
_entity.id
_entity.type
_entity.pdbx_description
1 polymer ?
#
loop_
_entity_poly.entity_id
_entity_poly.type
_entity_poly.pdbx_seq_one_letter_code
_entity_poly.pdbx_strand_id
1 'polypeptide(L)'
;MNMNRKLKTLVAMLGAAGLGLVATQAQAQDKVKIGFITDMSSLYADVEGKNGALAIQMAIDDFGGKVLGKPIELLSADHQNKADIAASKAREWIDTQGLTLLFGGTQSGTALAMAEIAKEKKRVFFDSGAGSSALTNDQCSPYTVHYAYDTVALAKGTGSAVVKQGGKSWFFLTADYAFGAALEADTARVVKENGGTVVGSVKHPLNASDFSSFLLQAQNSKAQVLGLANAGGDLINSIKAAKEFGITKSMKLVGLLVFITDVHSLGLKNTEGLLLTTSWDWNLNDQTRAFGKKFFEKAKRMPTDIQAADYSATMNYLKAVQA
;
A
#
# COMPACT_ATOMS: atom_id res chain seq x y z
N MET A 1 27.37 43.72 -71.58
CA MET A 1 28.24 42.54 -71.40
C MET A 1 28.43 42.35 -69.89
N ASN A 2 28.08 41.19 -69.33
CA ASN A 2 28.29 40.74 -67.91
C ASN A 2 27.22 41.08 -66.82
N MET A 3 25.96 40.76 -67.08
CA MET A 3 24.99 40.67 -66.00
C MET A 3 24.53 39.19 -65.77
N ASN A 4 24.81 38.30 -66.67
CA ASN A 4 24.36 36.88 -66.57
C ASN A 4 25.32 35.92 -65.84
N ARG A 5 26.48 36.37 -65.37
CA ARG A 5 27.44 35.52 -64.64
C ARG A 5 27.27 35.56 -63.13
N LYS A 6 26.72 36.65 -62.58
CA LYS A 6 26.49 36.77 -61.11
C LYS A 6 25.21 36.09 -60.65
N LEU A 7 24.25 35.84 -61.56
CA LEU A 7 23.00 35.18 -61.22
C LEU A 7 23.10 33.63 -61.11
N LYS A 8 24.08 33.01 -61.85
CA LYS A 8 24.30 31.58 -61.81
C LYS A 8 25.06 31.11 -60.55
N THR A 9 25.85 31.97 -59.93
CA THR A 9 26.61 31.66 -58.73
C THR A 9 25.73 31.79 -57.44
N LEU A 10 24.67 32.60 -57.49
CA LEU A 10 23.74 32.76 -56.34
C LEU A 10 22.74 31.60 -56.20
N VAL A 11 22.40 30.95 -57.34
CA VAL A 11 21.48 29.78 -57.35
C VAL A 11 22.18 28.47 -56.93
N ALA A 12 23.50 28.40 -57.09
CA ALA A 12 24.27 27.23 -56.70
C ALA A 12 24.62 27.18 -55.19
N MET A 13 24.55 28.29 -54.48
CA MET A 13 24.77 28.37 -52.99
C MET A 13 23.51 28.15 -52.17
N LEU A 14 22.31 28.26 -52.73
CA LEU A 14 21.03 27.96 -52.02
C LEU A 14 20.61 26.50 -52.10
N GLY A 15 21.27 25.70 -52.96
CA GLY A 15 20.97 24.25 -53.10
C GLY A 15 21.73 23.35 -52.14
N ALA A 16 22.80 23.83 -51.46
CA ALA A 16 23.65 23.03 -50.59
C ALA A 16 23.31 23.17 -49.09
N ALA A 17 22.40 24.07 -48.69
CA ALA A 17 21.99 24.25 -47.28
C ALA A 17 20.72 23.48 -46.91
N GLY A 18 20.12 22.71 -47.84
CA GLY A 18 18.86 21.99 -47.66
C GLY A 18 18.99 20.50 -47.25
N LEU A 19 20.19 19.96 -47.06
CA LEU A 19 20.42 18.52 -46.82
C LEU A 19 21.11 18.25 -45.50
N GLY A 20 20.64 18.86 -44.40
CA GLY A 20 21.27 18.69 -43.08
C GLY A 20 20.35 18.66 -41.90
N LEU A 21 19.04 18.68 -42.07
CA LEU A 21 18.07 18.45 -40.98
C LEU A 21 17.44 17.05 -41.16
N VAL A 22 18.26 16.01 -41.04
CA VAL A 22 17.74 14.74 -40.54
C VAL A 22 17.35 15.02 -39.09
N ALA A 23 16.08 15.45 -38.89
CA ALA A 23 15.46 15.40 -37.62
C ALA A 23 15.53 13.94 -37.17
N THR A 24 16.52 13.59 -36.34
CA THR A 24 16.42 12.41 -35.50
C THR A 24 15.14 12.64 -34.67
N GLN A 25 14.00 12.21 -35.23
CA GLN A 25 12.85 11.89 -34.41
C GLN A 25 13.40 10.84 -33.44
N ALA A 26 13.75 11.30 -32.23
CA ALA A 26 13.90 10.41 -31.11
C ALA A 26 12.55 9.68 -31.04
N GLN A 27 12.49 8.48 -31.61
CA GLN A 27 11.36 7.59 -31.40
C GLN A 27 11.26 7.50 -29.90
N ALA A 28 10.19 8.07 -29.32
CA ALA A 28 9.90 7.89 -27.92
C ALA A 28 9.86 6.39 -27.71
N GLN A 29 10.93 5.86 -27.12
CA GLN A 29 11.08 4.41 -26.92
C GLN A 29 9.87 3.97 -26.11
N ASP A 30 9.06 3.10 -26.66
CA ASP A 30 7.86 2.56 -26.02
C ASP A 30 8.28 1.91 -24.69
N LYS A 31 7.78 2.44 -23.59
CA LYS A 31 8.18 2.04 -22.22
C LYS A 31 7.09 1.20 -21.57
N VAL A 32 7.49 0.28 -20.71
CA VAL A 32 6.56 -0.37 -19.78
C VAL A 32 6.44 0.54 -18.55
N LYS A 33 5.26 1.13 -18.34
CA LYS A 33 5.04 2.10 -17.27
C LYS A 33 4.25 1.50 -16.12
N ILE A 34 4.83 1.59 -14.93
CA ILE A 34 4.20 1.22 -13.65
C ILE A 34 3.81 2.52 -12.95
N GLY A 35 2.53 2.68 -12.63
CA GLY A 35 2.03 3.85 -11.90
C GLY A 35 1.71 3.50 -10.46
N PHE A 36 2.53 3.96 -9.54
CA PHE A 36 2.39 3.74 -8.11
C PHE A 36 1.71 4.95 -7.44
N ILE A 37 0.51 4.73 -6.91
CA ILE A 37 -0.29 5.77 -6.25
C ILE A 37 -0.56 5.30 -4.82
N THR A 38 0.03 5.98 -3.83
CA THR A 38 -0.06 5.61 -2.42
C THR A 38 -0.12 6.84 -1.51
N ASP A 39 -0.28 6.65 -0.20
CA ASP A 39 -0.13 7.71 0.80
C ASP A 39 1.35 7.98 1.05
N MET A 40 1.85 9.16 0.64
CA MET A 40 3.26 9.54 0.84
C MET A 40 3.46 10.61 1.91
N SER A 41 2.39 11.19 2.45
CA SER A 41 2.48 12.37 3.32
C SER A 41 1.54 12.38 4.52
N SER A 42 0.67 11.37 4.68
CA SER A 42 -0.30 11.37 5.78
C SER A 42 -0.24 10.09 6.63
N LEU A 43 -1.36 9.59 7.11
CA LEU A 43 -1.52 8.57 8.15
C LEU A 43 -0.74 7.26 7.88
N TYR A 44 -0.60 6.85 6.61
CA TYR A 44 0.02 5.59 6.20
C TYR A 44 1.36 5.76 5.47
N ALA A 45 1.90 6.98 5.44
CA ALA A 45 3.14 7.29 4.72
C ALA A 45 4.35 6.43 5.19
N ASP A 46 4.41 6.07 6.46
CA ASP A 46 5.47 5.23 7.03
C ASP A 46 5.30 3.73 6.72
N VAL A 47 4.09 3.32 6.40
CA VAL A 47 3.75 1.90 6.18
C VAL A 47 4.15 1.45 4.78
N GLU A 48 3.87 2.25 3.77
CA GLU A 48 4.20 2.01 2.37
C GLU A 48 4.99 3.19 1.79
N GLY A 49 4.32 4.26 1.43
CA GLY A 49 4.83 5.59 1.09
C GLY A 49 5.98 5.61 0.09
N LYS A 50 6.92 6.52 0.31
CA LYS A 50 8.13 6.66 -0.52
C LYS A 50 9.02 5.41 -0.50
N ASN A 51 8.97 4.63 0.57
CA ASN A 51 9.73 3.39 0.69
C ASN A 51 9.11 2.24 -0.10
N GLY A 52 7.79 2.25 -0.37
CA GLY A 52 7.15 1.38 -1.34
C GLY A 52 7.66 1.67 -2.76
N ALA A 53 7.71 2.95 -3.15
CA ALA A 53 8.30 3.35 -4.44
C ALA A 53 9.77 2.91 -4.55
N LEU A 54 10.55 3.00 -3.46
CA LEU A 54 11.92 2.49 -3.41
C LEU A 54 11.96 0.97 -3.63
N ALA A 55 11.06 0.20 -2.99
CA ALA A 55 11.00 -1.25 -3.15
C ALA A 55 10.66 -1.65 -4.59
N ILE A 56 9.71 -0.96 -5.23
CA ILE A 56 9.37 -1.14 -6.65
C ILE A 56 10.59 -0.83 -7.53
N GLN A 57 11.29 0.27 -7.28
CA GLN A 57 12.49 0.63 -8.04
C GLN A 57 13.60 -0.42 -7.86
N MET A 58 13.80 -0.93 -6.64
CA MET A 58 14.74 -2.02 -6.40
C MET A 58 14.39 -3.28 -7.19
N ALA A 59 13.12 -3.62 -7.33
CA ALA A 59 12.68 -4.75 -8.15
C ALA A 59 12.94 -4.51 -9.64
N ILE A 60 12.69 -3.30 -10.13
CA ILE A 60 13.00 -2.89 -11.52
C ILE A 60 14.50 -3.01 -11.78
N ASP A 61 15.34 -2.51 -10.87
CA ASP A 61 16.81 -2.55 -11.00
C ASP A 61 17.31 -4.01 -11.02
N ASP A 62 16.80 -4.86 -10.12
CA ASP A 62 17.15 -6.28 -10.03
C ASP A 62 16.67 -7.09 -11.23
N PHE A 63 15.60 -6.67 -11.88
CA PHE A 63 15.10 -7.25 -13.13
C PHE A 63 15.94 -6.83 -14.34
N GLY A 64 16.82 -5.83 -14.21
CA GLY A 64 17.69 -5.32 -15.27
C GLY A 64 17.16 -4.06 -15.98
N GLY A 65 16.15 -3.39 -15.42
CA GLY A 65 15.63 -2.09 -15.90
C GLY A 65 14.85 -2.15 -17.22
N LYS A 66 14.70 -3.33 -17.83
CA LYS A 66 14.00 -3.55 -19.11
C LYS A 66 13.22 -4.85 -19.10
N VAL A 67 12.12 -4.89 -19.85
CA VAL A 67 11.35 -6.10 -20.14
C VAL A 67 10.94 -6.11 -21.62
N LEU A 68 11.11 -7.25 -22.30
CA LEU A 68 10.89 -7.38 -23.76
C LEU A 68 11.64 -6.30 -24.57
N GLY A 69 12.85 -5.93 -24.14
CA GLY A 69 13.67 -4.90 -24.77
C GLY A 69 13.23 -3.45 -24.48
N LYS A 70 12.10 -3.23 -23.81
CA LYS A 70 11.55 -1.91 -23.47
C LYS A 70 12.01 -1.47 -22.08
N PRO A 71 12.46 -0.22 -21.89
CA PRO A 71 12.75 0.34 -20.58
C PRO A 71 11.51 0.30 -19.67
N ILE A 72 11.73 0.08 -18.38
CA ILE A 72 10.69 0.16 -17.37
C ILE A 72 10.74 1.55 -16.73
N GLU A 73 9.59 2.21 -16.60
CA GLU A 73 9.47 3.52 -15.97
C GLU A 73 8.49 3.43 -14.79
N LEU A 74 8.93 3.90 -13.62
CA LEU A 74 8.09 4.05 -12.44
C LEU A 74 7.60 5.50 -12.35
N LEU A 75 6.28 5.68 -12.36
CA LEU A 75 5.61 6.92 -11.98
C LEU A 75 5.12 6.78 -10.54
N SER A 76 5.27 7.80 -9.71
CA SER A 76 4.75 7.78 -8.34
C SER A 76 3.98 9.04 -8.00
N ALA A 77 2.87 8.89 -7.26
CA ALA A 77 2.03 9.99 -6.81
C ALA A 77 1.50 9.75 -5.39
N ASP A 78 1.28 10.86 -4.70
CA ASP A 78 0.69 10.90 -3.38
C ASP A 78 -0.82 11.13 -3.48
N HIS A 79 -1.62 10.19 -2.99
CA HIS A 79 -3.07 10.37 -2.93
C HIS A 79 -3.54 11.04 -1.63
N GLN A 80 -2.62 11.35 -0.70
CA GLN A 80 -2.93 12.06 0.55
C GLN A 80 -4.08 11.42 1.35
N ASN A 81 -4.19 10.10 1.27
CA ASN A 81 -5.27 9.32 1.90
C ASN A 81 -6.70 9.70 1.41
N LYS A 82 -6.84 10.18 0.16
CA LYS A 82 -8.09 10.64 -0.45
C LYS A 82 -8.44 9.82 -1.68
N ALA A 83 -9.63 9.20 -1.68
CA ALA A 83 -10.09 8.32 -2.76
C ALA A 83 -10.30 9.05 -4.09
N ASP A 84 -10.77 10.30 -4.07
CA ASP A 84 -10.99 11.13 -5.25
C ASP A 84 -9.66 11.49 -5.93
N ILE A 85 -8.61 11.81 -5.15
CA ILE A 85 -7.27 12.08 -5.68
C ILE A 85 -6.69 10.80 -6.31
N ALA A 86 -6.81 9.64 -5.63
CA ALA A 86 -6.34 8.37 -6.14
C ALA A 86 -7.02 8.00 -7.47
N ALA A 87 -8.36 8.07 -7.53
CA ALA A 87 -9.14 7.77 -8.73
C ALA A 87 -8.82 8.73 -9.90
N SER A 88 -8.74 10.04 -9.62
CA SER A 88 -8.42 11.04 -10.62
C SER A 88 -7.02 10.82 -11.22
N LYS A 89 -6.03 10.55 -10.38
CA LYS A 89 -4.66 10.29 -10.81
C LYS A 89 -4.53 8.97 -11.58
N ALA A 90 -5.21 7.92 -11.14
CA ALA A 90 -5.26 6.65 -11.85
C ALA A 90 -5.85 6.82 -13.26
N ARG A 91 -6.98 7.52 -13.39
CA ARG A 91 -7.62 7.83 -14.68
C ARG A 91 -6.70 8.64 -15.59
N GLU A 92 -6.14 9.73 -15.06
CA GLU A 92 -5.19 10.58 -15.81
C GLU A 92 -4.04 9.75 -16.38
N TRP A 93 -3.38 8.94 -15.58
CA TRP A 93 -2.21 8.19 -16.02
C TRP A 93 -2.55 7.07 -17.02
N ILE A 94 -3.68 6.39 -16.83
CA ILE A 94 -4.15 5.40 -17.79
C ILE A 94 -4.46 6.05 -19.14
N ASP A 95 -5.15 7.19 -19.14
CA ASP A 95 -5.61 7.84 -20.36
C ASP A 95 -4.52 8.62 -21.09
N THR A 96 -3.53 9.19 -20.37
CA THR A 96 -2.56 10.12 -20.97
C THR A 96 -1.13 9.61 -20.99
N GLN A 97 -0.75 8.69 -20.07
CA GLN A 97 0.63 8.23 -19.94
C GLN A 97 0.87 6.82 -20.52
N GLY A 98 -0.19 6.13 -20.97
CA GLY A 98 -0.07 4.76 -21.46
C GLY A 98 0.37 3.77 -20.37
N LEU A 99 -0.17 3.90 -19.17
CA LEU A 99 0.13 3.06 -18.03
C LEU A 99 -0.17 1.59 -18.31
N THR A 100 0.76 0.69 -17.99
CA THR A 100 0.59 -0.75 -18.17
C THR A 100 0.16 -1.47 -16.90
N LEU A 101 0.59 -0.97 -15.74
CA LEU A 101 0.22 -1.45 -14.40
C LEU A 101 -0.14 -0.26 -13.51
N LEU A 102 -1.31 -0.30 -12.90
CA LEU A 102 -1.67 0.54 -11.77
C LEU A 102 -1.30 -0.21 -10.48
N PHE A 103 -0.65 0.46 -9.52
CA PHE A 103 -0.13 -0.18 -8.32
C PHE A 103 -0.31 0.73 -7.09
N GLY A 104 -0.47 0.14 -5.89
CA GLY A 104 -0.54 0.85 -4.61
C GLY A 104 -1.92 0.82 -3.98
N GLY A 105 -2.34 1.94 -3.41
CA GLY A 105 -3.66 2.06 -2.78
C GLY A 105 -3.68 1.68 -1.30
N THR A 106 -2.67 2.06 -0.51
CA THR A 106 -2.49 1.71 0.91
C THR A 106 -3.76 1.77 1.76
N GLN A 107 -4.65 2.70 1.49
CA GLN A 107 -5.93 2.87 2.21
C GLN A 107 -7.04 2.17 1.43
N SER A 108 -7.88 1.37 2.11
CA SER A 108 -8.88 0.55 1.42
C SER A 108 -9.89 1.34 0.58
N GLY A 109 -10.29 2.55 0.98
CA GLY A 109 -11.16 3.40 0.17
C GLY A 109 -10.47 3.90 -1.11
N THR A 110 -9.17 4.22 -1.05
CA THR A 110 -8.37 4.61 -2.23
C THR A 110 -8.15 3.42 -3.16
N ALA A 111 -7.86 2.23 -2.60
CA ALA A 111 -7.67 1.00 -3.36
C ALA A 111 -8.96 0.58 -4.08
N LEU A 112 -10.11 0.62 -3.42
CA LEU A 112 -11.41 0.33 -4.02
C LEU A 112 -11.72 1.29 -5.18
N ALA A 113 -11.44 2.59 -5.01
CA ALA A 113 -11.61 3.57 -6.07
C ALA A 113 -10.67 3.32 -7.26
N MET A 114 -9.39 2.97 -7.01
CA MET A 114 -8.43 2.61 -8.04
C MET A 114 -8.83 1.31 -8.76
N ALA A 115 -9.31 0.31 -8.02
CA ALA A 115 -9.79 -0.96 -8.59
C ALA A 115 -10.97 -0.75 -9.54
N GLU A 116 -11.90 0.15 -9.21
CA GLU A 116 -13.02 0.48 -10.11
C GLU A 116 -12.53 1.17 -11.39
N ILE A 117 -11.58 2.10 -11.31
CA ILE A 117 -10.96 2.72 -12.49
C ILE A 117 -10.22 1.66 -13.34
N ALA A 118 -9.46 0.77 -12.69
CA ALA A 118 -8.76 -0.31 -13.38
C ALA A 118 -9.72 -1.24 -14.13
N LYS A 119 -10.86 -1.59 -13.52
CA LYS A 119 -11.93 -2.38 -14.11
C LYS A 119 -12.57 -1.66 -15.29
N GLU A 120 -12.98 -0.38 -15.13
CA GLU A 120 -13.54 0.46 -16.19
C GLU A 120 -12.60 0.53 -17.41
N LYS A 121 -11.32 0.75 -17.15
CA LYS A 121 -10.29 0.94 -18.19
C LYS A 121 -9.64 -0.37 -18.66
N LYS A 122 -10.03 -1.53 -18.12
CA LYS A 122 -9.46 -2.85 -18.41
C LYS A 122 -7.93 -2.83 -18.26
N ARG A 123 -7.43 -2.33 -17.14
CA ARG A 123 -6.02 -2.28 -16.77
C ARG A 123 -5.77 -3.09 -15.51
N VAL A 124 -4.60 -3.70 -15.43
CA VAL A 124 -4.21 -4.46 -14.24
C VAL A 124 -3.94 -3.50 -13.08
N PHE A 125 -4.49 -3.82 -11.93
CA PHE A 125 -4.25 -3.15 -10.67
C PHE A 125 -3.70 -4.16 -9.64
N PHE A 126 -2.53 -3.88 -9.09
CA PHE A 126 -1.97 -4.60 -7.96
C PHE A 126 -2.13 -3.77 -6.70
N ASP A 127 -2.79 -4.35 -5.70
CA ASP A 127 -2.89 -3.80 -4.35
C ASP A 127 -2.05 -4.65 -3.39
N SER A 128 -1.07 -4.00 -2.74
CA SER A 128 -0.21 -4.61 -1.72
C SER A 128 -0.51 -4.08 -0.32
N GLY A 129 -1.14 -2.93 -0.21
CA GLY A 129 -1.23 -2.18 1.04
C GLY A 129 -2.61 -2.09 1.67
N ALA A 130 -3.67 -2.10 0.88
CA ALA A 130 -5.02 -2.07 1.42
C ALA A 130 -5.48 -3.47 1.85
N GLY A 131 -6.16 -3.57 2.98
CA GLY A 131 -6.52 -4.89 3.54
C GLY A 131 -7.99 -5.28 3.37
N SER A 132 -8.88 -4.41 2.88
CA SER A 132 -10.30 -4.73 2.85
C SER A 132 -10.62 -5.96 2.02
N SER A 133 -11.26 -6.95 2.64
CA SER A 133 -11.75 -8.17 1.97
C SER A 133 -12.76 -7.89 0.84
N ALA A 134 -13.34 -6.68 0.77
CA ALA A 134 -14.22 -6.28 -0.33
C ALA A 134 -13.53 -6.34 -1.70
N LEU A 135 -12.19 -6.11 -1.77
CA LEU A 135 -11.41 -6.21 -3.02
C LEU A 135 -11.44 -7.61 -3.66
N THR A 136 -11.65 -8.66 -2.87
CA THR A 136 -11.72 -10.06 -3.32
C THR A 136 -13.11 -10.69 -3.19
N ASN A 137 -14.08 -9.95 -2.64
CA ASN A 137 -15.48 -10.35 -2.49
C ASN A 137 -16.39 -9.48 -3.39
N ASP A 138 -17.14 -8.56 -2.78
CA ASP A 138 -18.21 -7.80 -3.43
C ASP A 138 -17.71 -6.89 -4.57
N GLN A 139 -16.48 -6.42 -4.45
CA GLN A 139 -15.83 -5.49 -5.40
C GLN A 139 -14.76 -6.19 -6.24
N CYS A 140 -14.73 -7.52 -6.26
CA CYS A 140 -13.72 -8.25 -7.01
C CYS A 140 -13.83 -7.98 -8.52
N SER A 141 -12.69 -8.05 -9.20
CA SER A 141 -12.57 -7.78 -10.63
C SER A 141 -11.47 -8.66 -11.22
N PRO A 142 -11.60 -9.11 -12.48
CA PRO A 142 -10.53 -9.86 -13.14
C PRO A 142 -9.27 -9.01 -13.42
N TYR A 143 -9.34 -7.73 -13.14
CA TYR A 143 -8.21 -6.80 -13.31
C TYR A 143 -7.48 -6.47 -12.01
N THR A 144 -7.98 -6.93 -10.85
CA THR A 144 -7.40 -6.62 -9.54
C THR A 144 -6.70 -7.84 -8.95
N VAL A 145 -5.45 -7.65 -8.52
CA VAL A 145 -4.68 -8.60 -7.73
C VAL A 145 -4.48 -8.02 -6.34
N HIS A 146 -5.14 -8.59 -5.34
CA HIS A 146 -4.96 -8.28 -3.92
C HIS A 146 -3.85 -9.17 -3.39
N TYR A 147 -2.67 -8.58 -3.09
CA TYR A 147 -1.41 -9.34 -3.09
C TYR A 147 -0.93 -9.81 -1.72
N ALA A 148 -0.84 -8.92 -0.72
CA ALA A 148 -0.09 -9.24 0.50
C ALA A 148 -0.93 -9.91 1.58
N TYR A 149 -2.03 -9.33 1.96
CA TYR A 149 -2.92 -9.77 3.04
C TYR A 149 -4.32 -9.18 2.84
N ASP A 150 -5.29 -9.73 3.59
CA ASP A 150 -6.63 -9.16 3.71
C ASP A 150 -7.14 -9.24 5.15
N THR A 151 -8.28 -8.59 5.41
CA THR A 151 -8.90 -8.57 6.75
C THR A 151 -9.34 -9.94 7.22
N VAL A 152 -9.63 -10.89 6.31
CA VAL A 152 -9.96 -12.28 6.65
C VAL A 152 -8.74 -13.02 7.18
N ALA A 153 -7.58 -12.87 6.53
CA ALA A 153 -6.33 -13.48 6.98
C ALA A 153 -5.90 -12.94 8.35
N LEU A 154 -5.96 -11.61 8.53
CA LEU A 154 -5.67 -10.96 9.81
C LEU A 154 -6.60 -11.46 10.93
N ALA A 155 -7.90 -11.51 10.66
CA ALA A 155 -8.91 -12.01 11.60
C ALA A 155 -8.68 -13.48 11.98
N LYS A 156 -8.42 -14.34 11.00
CA LYS A 156 -8.15 -15.77 11.23
C LYS A 156 -6.88 -15.99 12.05
N GLY A 157 -5.80 -15.27 11.75
CA GLY A 157 -4.55 -15.38 12.51
C GLY A 157 -4.73 -14.90 13.94
N THR A 158 -4.92 -13.61 14.14
CA THR A 158 -4.95 -12.98 15.46
C THR A 158 -6.23 -13.32 16.24
N GLY A 159 -7.40 -13.23 15.61
CA GLY A 159 -8.69 -13.48 16.28
C GLY A 159 -8.80 -14.91 16.83
N SER A 160 -8.49 -15.93 16.02
CA SER A 160 -8.52 -17.33 16.46
C SER A 160 -7.54 -17.60 17.60
N ALA A 161 -6.31 -17.07 17.49
CA ALA A 161 -5.26 -17.29 18.49
C ALA A 161 -5.68 -16.73 19.85
N VAL A 162 -6.22 -15.50 19.88
CA VAL A 162 -6.64 -14.83 21.12
C VAL A 162 -7.82 -15.54 21.77
N VAL A 163 -8.81 -15.99 20.98
CA VAL A 163 -9.96 -16.75 21.53
C VAL A 163 -9.51 -18.10 22.11
N LYS A 164 -8.58 -18.82 21.44
CA LYS A 164 -8.00 -20.07 21.94
C LYS A 164 -7.20 -19.88 23.22
N GLN A 165 -6.58 -18.72 23.42
CA GLN A 165 -5.88 -18.33 24.66
C GLN A 165 -6.81 -17.86 25.78
N GLY A 166 -8.14 -17.97 25.61
CA GLY A 166 -9.13 -17.62 26.64
C GLY A 166 -9.73 -16.21 26.53
N GLY A 167 -9.33 -15.41 25.56
CA GLY A 167 -9.94 -14.08 25.28
C GLY A 167 -11.31 -14.25 24.62
N LYS A 168 -12.36 -14.45 25.41
CA LYS A 168 -13.70 -14.84 24.93
C LYS A 168 -14.63 -13.67 24.63
N SER A 169 -14.58 -12.57 25.40
CA SER A 169 -15.45 -11.42 25.20
C SER A 169 -14.66 -10.23 24.60
N TRP A 170 -15.16 -9.69 23.50
CA TRP A 170 -14.46 -8.69 22.70
C TRP A 170 -15.23 -7.39 22.60
N PHE A 171 -14.53 -6.28 22.70
CA PHE A 171 -15.00 -4.96 22.30
C PHE A 171 -14.05 -4.41 21.23
N PHE A 172 -14.58 -3.76 20.19
CA PHE A 172 -13.74 -3.21 19.11
C PHE A 172 -13.63 -1.69 19.20
N LEU A 173 -12.43 -1.20 18.94
CA LEU A 173 -12.14 0.19 18.64
C LEU A 173 -11.79 0.28 17.15
N THR A 174 -12.69 0.87 16.36
CA THR A 174 -12.73 0.71 14.91
C THR A 174 -12.54 2.05 14.20
N ALA A 175 -11.60 2.12 13.27
CA ALA A 175 -11.46 3.28 12.38
C ALA A 175 -12.66 3.37 11.43
N ASP A 176 -13.31 4.53 11.35
CA ASP A 176 -14.56 4.71 10.61
C ASP A 176 -14.32 4.89 9.09
N TYR A 177 -13.87 3.81 8.45
CA TYR A 177 -13.74 3.71 7.00
C TYR A 177 -13.74 2.23 6.53
N ALA A 178 -13.63 1.98 5.21
CA ALA A 178 -13.81 0.65 4.61
C ALA A 178 -12.94 -0.46 5.24
N PHE A 179 -11.67 -0.17 5.57
CA PHE A 179 -10.77 -1.14 6.21
C PHE A 179 -11.22 -1.48 7.64
N GLY A 180 -11.46 -0.45 8.48
CA GLY A 180 -11.86 -0.68 9.87
C GLY A 180 -13.16 -1.48 9.94
N ALA A 181 -14.13 -1.14 9.12
CA ALA A 181 -15.42 -1.85 9.04
C ALA A 181 -15.23 -3.32 8.61
N ALA A 182 -14.41 -3.59 7.58
CA ALA A 182 -14.12 -4.94 7.12
C ALA A 182 -13.37 -5.75 8.19
N LEU A 183 -12.35 -5.17 8.83
CA LEU A 183 -11.54 -5.83 9.84
C LEU A 183 -12.35 -6.17 11.10
N GLU A 184 -13.20 -5.26 11.56
CA GLU A 184 -14.14 -5.53 12.66
C GLU A 184 -15.07 -6.67 12.29
N ALA A 185 -15.74 -6.61 11.15
CA ALA A 185 -16.72 -7.61 10.70
C ALA A 185 -16.10 -9.00 10.56
N ASP A 186 -14.95 -9.10 9.88
CA ASP A 186 -14.24 -10.36 9.70
C ASP A 186 -13.72 -10.93 11.02
N THR A 187 -13.18 -10.08 11.91
CA THR A 187 -12.71 -10.52 13.23
C THR A 187 -13.88 -10.93 14.11
N ALA A 188 -14.97 -10.18 14.12
CA ALA A 188 -16.18 -10.51 14.89
C ALA A 188 -16.75 -11.89 14.45
N ARG A 189 -16.75 -12.18 13.16
CA ARG A 189 -17.14 -13.49 12.63
C ARG A 189 -16.23 -14.60 13.15
N VAL A 190 -14.91 -14.42 13.02
CA VAL A 190 -13.92 -15.42 13.48
C VAL A 190 -13.98 -15.63 15.00
N VAL A 191 -14.17 -14.57 15.78
CA VAL A 191 -14.36 -14.64 17.24
C VAL A 191 -15.56 -15.53 17.58
N LYS A 192 -16.70 -15.31 16.94
CA LYS A 192 -17.94 -16.08 17.15
C LYS A 192 -17.77 -17.54 16.73
N GLU A 193 -17.18 -17.80 15.56
CA GLU A 193 -16.89 -19.14 15.05
C GLU A 193 -15.99 -19.95 15.98
N ASN A 194 -15.11 -19.28 16.75
CA ASN A 194 -14.23 -19.91 17.74
C ASN A 194 -14.80 -19.92 19.17
N GLY A 195 -16.09 -19.61 19.33
CA GLY A 195 -16.79 -19.66 20.63
C GLY A 195 -16.54 -18.47 21.54
N GLY A 196 -16.16 -17.31 20.96
CA GLY A 196 -16.12 -16.02 21.63
C GLY A 196 -17.39 -15.21 21.39
N THR A 197 -17.49 -14.06 22.04
CA THR A 197 -18.61 -13.12 21.92
C THR A 197 -18.10 -11.72 21.65
N VAL A 198 -18.88 -10.94 20.90
CA VAL A 198 -18.64 -9.49 20.72
C VAL A 198 -19.68 -8.75 21.56
N VAL A 199 -19.22 -7.97 22.53
CA VAL A 199 -20.08 -7.24 23.47
C VAL A 199 -20.35 -5.79 23.04
N GLY A 200 -19.60 -5.30 22.04
CA GLY A 200 -19.81 -3.97 21.46
C GLY A 200 -18.64 -3.50 20.62
N SER A 201 -18.81 -2.34 20.04
CA SER A 201 -17.78 -1.61 19.31
C SER A 201 -18.02 -0.10 19.38
N VAL A 202 -16.97 0.67 19.11
CA VAL A 202 -17.05 2.11 18.93
C VAL A 202 -16.17 2.52 17.75
N LYS A 203 -16.65 3.46 16.95
CA LYS A 203 -15.93 3.99 15.82
C LYS A 203 -15.24 5.30 16.16
N HIS A 204 -14.03 5.49 15.63
CA HIS A 204 -13.31 6.76 15.69
C HIS A 204 -13.01 7.29 14.29
N PRO A 205 -12.95 8.62 14.07
CA PRO A 205 -12.57 9.20 12.80
C PRO A 205 -11.08 8.91 12.52
N LEU A 206 -10.67 8.92 11.24
CA LEU A 206 -9.26 8.89 10.87
C LEU A 206 -8.52 10.10 11.42
N ASN A 207 -7.25 9.92 11.80
CA ASN A 207 -6.41 10.93 12.45
C ASN A 207 -7.01 11.47 13.77
N ALA A 208 -7.63 10.60 14.56
CA ALA A 208 -8.15 10.99 15.87
C ALA A 208 -6.99 11.46 16.79
N SER A 209 -7.15 12.66 17.35
CA SER A 209 -6.18 13.23 18.28
C SER A 209 -6.37 12.79 19.72
N ASP A 210 -7.59 12.34 20.06
CA ASP A 210 -7.97 11.92 21.41
C ASP A 210 -8.81 10.64 21.35
N PHE A 211 -8.38 9.63 22.10
CA PHE A 211 -9.03 8.33 22.21
C PHE A 211 -9.77 8.13 23.54
N SER A 212 -9.76 9.12 24.44
CA SER A 212 -10.25 8.99 25.82
C SER A 212 -11.70 8.51 25.91
N SER A 213 -12.61 9.14 25.16
CA SER A 213 -14.03 8.80 25.17
C SER A 213 -14.32 7.42 24.60
N PHE A 214 -13.56 6.99 23.59
CA PHE A 214 -13.68 5.66 22.99
C PHE A 214 -13.16 4.58 23.93
N LEU A 215 -12.05 4.83 24.61
CA LEU A 215 -11.45 3.92 25.59
C LEU A 215 -12.31 3.78 26.84
N LEU A 216 -12.98 4.85 27.28
CA LEU A 216 -13.94 4.78 28.39
C LEU A 216 -15.13 3.88 28.04
N GLN A 217 -15.65 3.93 26.82
CA GLN A 217 -16.69 3.01 26.35
C GLN A 217 -16.20 1.56 26.34
N ALA A 218 -14.97 1.31 25.86
CA ALA A 218 -14.35 0.00 25.89
C ALA A 218 -14.24 -0.53 27.34
N GLN A 219 -13.76 0.29 28.28
CA GLN A 219 -13.63 -0.08 29.69
C GLN A 219 -14.98 -0.40 30.33
N ASN A 220 -16.01 0.40 30.05
CA ASN A 220 -17.36 0.20 30.57
C ASN A 220 -18.03 -1.08 30.05
N SER A 221 -17.60 -1.59 28.88
CA SER A 221 -18.09 -2.84 28.30
C SER A 221 -17.72 -4.07 29.13
N LYS A 222 -16.67 -3.98 29.97
CA LYS A 222 -16.08 -5.07 30.76
C LYS A 222 -15.64 -6.27 29.89
N ALA A 223 -15.34 -6.04 28.62
CA ALA A 223 -14.80 -7.07 27.72
C ALA A 223 -13.42 -7.51 28.20
N GLN A 224 -13.07 -8.78 27.93
CA GLN A 224 -11.73 -9.30 28.20
C GLN A 224 -10.69 -8.80 27.20
N VAL A 225 -11.13 -8.46 25.98
CA VAL A 225 -10.26 -8.10 24.86
C VAL A 225 -10.74 -6.79 24.25
N LEU A 226 -9.81 -5.87 24.05
CA LEU A 226 -9.97 -4.71 23.19
C LEU A 226 -9.27 -4.97 21.86
N GLY A 227 -10.06 -5.23 20.82
CA GLY A 227 -9.60 -5.40 19.44
C GLY A 227 -9.46 -4.05 18.76
N LEU A 228 -8.25 -3.72 18.32
CA LEU A 228 -7.96 -2.47 17.61
C LEU A 228 -8.11 -2.72 16.10
N ALA A 229 -9.26 -2.34 15.54
CA ALA A 229 -9.56 -2.41 14.12
C ALA A 229 -9.18 -1.09 13.42
N ASN A 230 -7.93 -0.68 13.59
CA ASN A 230 -7.28 0.48 13.01
C ASN A 230 -5.81 0.15 12.66
N ALA A 231 -5.07 1.12 12.12
CA ALA A 231 -3.67 0.92 11.71
C ALA A 231 -2.89 2.23 11.72
N GLY A 232 -1.55 2.15 11.61
CA GLY A 232 -0.65 3.30 11.48
C GLY A 232 -0.74 4.26 12.67
N GLY A 233 -0.81 5.56 12.39
CA GLY A 233 -0.85 6.59 13.44
C GLY A 233 -1.99 6.44 14.43
N ASP A 234 -3.19 6.06 13.98
CA ASP A 234 -4.35 5.83 14.86
C ASP A 234 -4.14 4.62 15.79
N LEU A 235 -3.52 3.54 15.27
CA LEU A 235 -3.13 2.39 16.10
C LEU A 235 -2.12 2.80 17.18
N ILE A 236 -1.06 3.50 16.78
CA ILE A 236 -0.01 3.96 17.70
C ILE A 236 -0.61 4.83 18.81
N ASN A 237 -1.48 5.79 18.46
CA ASN A 237 -2.10 6.69 19.41
C ASN A 237 -3.09 5.96 20.32
N SER A 238 -3.89 5.03 19.79
CA SER A 238 -4.82 4.25 20.59
C SER A 238 -4.10 3.31 21.58
N ILE A 239 -2.97 2.71 21.21
CA ILE A 239 -2.15 1.90 22.14
C ILE A 239 -1.55 2.75 23.25
N LYS A 240 -0.99 3.92 22.93
CA LYS A 240 -0.43 4.84 23.94
C LYS A 240 -1.53 5.28 24.92
N ALA A 241 -2.65 5.75 24.40
CA ALA A 241 -3.77 6.17 25.23
C ALA A 241 -4.33 5.01 26.09
N ALA A 242 -4.50 3.81 25.53
CA ALA A 242 -4.97 2.64 26.29
C ALA A 242 -4.06 2.31 27.49
N LYS A 243 -2.74 2.47 27.33
CA LYS A 243 -1.78 2.27 28.44
C LYS A 243 -1.84 3.39 29.46
N GLU A 244 -1.90 4.64 29.04
CA GLU A 244 -2.04 5.81 29.92
C GLU A 244 -3.31 5.74 30.77
N PHE A 245 -4.44 5.35 30.17
CA PHE A 245 -5.71 5.14 30.88
C PHE A 245 -5.76 3.83 31.68
N GLY A 246 -4.72 3.01 31.63
CA GLY A 246 -4.65 1.76 32.39
C GLY A 246 -5.61 0.66 31.90
N ILE A 247 -6.11 0.75 30.68
CA ILE A 247 -7.00 -0.24 30.04
C ILE A 247 -6.36 -1.63 30.08
N THR A 248 -5.04 -1.72 29.84
CA THR A 248 -4.28 -2.96 29.83
C THR A 248 -4.21 -3.70 31.16
N LYS A 249 -4.68 -3.09 32.27
CA LYS A 249 -4.80 -3.75 33.57
C LYS A 249 -6.02 -4.67 33.66
N SER A 250 -7.06 -4.41 32.87
CA SER A 250 -8.35 -5.12 32.91
C SER A 250 -8.71 -5.79 31.58
N MET A 251 -8.12 -5.36 30.47
CA MET A 251 -8.41 -5.87 29.13
C MET A 251 -7.11 -6.25 28.41
N LYS A 252 -7.13 -7.35 27.67
CA LYS A 252 -6.04 -7.70 26.74
C LYS A 252 -6.14 -6.80 25.51
N LEU A 253 -5.07 -6.06 25.22
CA LEU A 253 -5.01 -5.22 24.03
C LEU A 253 -4.54 -6.08 22.83
N VAL A 254 -5.23 -5.99 21.71
CA VAL A 254 -4.93 -6.77 20.50
C VAL A 254 -4.90 -5.86 19.29
N GLY A 255 -3.74 -5.72 18.66
CA GLY A 255 -3.60 -5.02 17.38
C GLY A 255 -3.92 -5.98 16.23
N LEU A 256 -4.97 -5.70 15.48
CA LEU A 256 -5.39 -6.57 14.38
C LEU A 256 -4.56 -6.38 13.11
N LEU A 257 -3.96 -5.19 12.93
CA LEU A 257 -2.95 -4.92 11.92
C LEU A 257 -1.86 -4.04 12.55
N VAL A 258 -0.65 -4.57 12.64
CA VAL A 258 0.52 -3.90 13.24
C VAL A 258 1.73 -4.12 12.36
N PHE A 259 2.44 -3.06 12.04
CA PHE A 259 3.66 -3.11 11.24
C PHE A 259 4.92 -2.99 12.12
N ILE A 260 6.05 -3.43 11.59
CA ILE A 260 7.34 -3.27 12.28
C ILE A 260 7.66 -1.79 12.57
N THR A 261 7.20 -0.88 11.73
CA THR A 261 7.33 0.57 11.94
C THR A 261 6.54 1.06 13.13
N ASP A 262 5.36 0.47 13.39
CA ASP A 262 4.53 0.80 14.57
C ASP A 262 5.22 0.31 15.85
N VAL A 263 5.76 -0.92 15.83
CA VAL A 263 6.53 -1.48 16.95
C VAL A 263 7.73 -0.60 17.26
N HIS A 264 8.46 -0.16 16.24
CA HIS A 264 9.62 0.74 16.41
C HIS A 264 9.21 2.11 17.01
N SER A 265 8.11 2.69 16.54
CA SER A 265 7.58 3.97 17.03
C SER A 265 7.05 3.90 18.47
N LEU A 266 6.43 2.78 18.82
CA LEU A 266 5.92 2.52 20.19
C LEU A 266 7.02 2.16 21.18
N GLY A 267 8.06 1.49 20.69
CA GLY A 267 9.12 0.87 21.50
C GLY A 267 8.68 -0.44 22.16
N LEU A 268 9.65 -1.32 22.44
CA LEU A 268 9.40 -2.69 22.92
C LEU A 268 8.58 -2.75 24.21
N LYS A 269 8.78 -1.82 25.14
CA LYS A 269 8.01 -1.73 26.39
C LYS A 269 6.52 -1.55 26.14
N ASN A 270 6.14 -0.84 25.08
CA ASN A 270 4.74 -0.57 24.74
C ASN A 270 4.12 -1.66 23.89
N THR A 271 4.91 -2.54 23.29
CA THR A 271 4.44 -3.63 22.43
C THR A 271 4.61 -5.01 23.05
N GLU A 272 5.14 -5.07 24.28
CA GLU A 272 5.29 -6.32 25.02
C GLU A 272 3.93 -7.05 25.16
N GLY A 273 3.90 -8.33 24.77
CA GLY A 273 2.69 -9.16 24.82
C GLY A 273 1.65 -8.85 23.72
N LEU A 274 1.92 -7.93 22.80
CA LEU A 274 1.04 -7.65 21.67
C LEU A 274 1.08 -8.83 20.68
N LEU A 275 -0.10 -9.37 20.35
CA LEU A 275 -0.28 -10.38 19.32
C LEU A 275 -0.69 -9.71 18.02
N LEU A 276 -0.11 -10.14 16.93
CA LEU A 276 -0.40 -9.65 15.58
C LEU A 276 -0.29 -10.78 14.55
N THR A 277 -0.81 -10.54 13.37
CA THR A 277 -0.59 -11.35 12.17
C THR A 277 0.14 -10.50 11.14
N THR A 278 1.19 -11.05 10.54
CA THR A 278 1.90 -10.42 9.42
C THR A 278 2.07 -11.42 8.28
N SER A 279 2.10 -10.93 7.06
CA SER A 279 2.32 -11.75 5.86
C SER A 279 3.81 -12.02 5.61
N TRP A 280 4.69 -11.21 6.19
CA TRP A 280 6.13 -11.30 5.99
C TRP A 280 6.90 -10.64 7.15
N ASP A 281 8.08 -11.20 7.46
CA ASP A 281 9.04 -10.61 8.41
C ASP A 281 10.46 -10.69 7.84
N TRP A 282 11.22 -9.63 8.03
CA TRP A 282 12.59 -9.54 7.51
C TRP A 282 13.55 -10.60 8.09
N ASN A 283 13.22 -11.17 9.25
CA ASN A 283 14.05 -12.19 9.93
C ASN A 283 13.50 -13.62 9.79
N LEU A 284 12.53 -13.87 8.93
CA LEU A 284 11.89 -15.17 8.80
C LEU A 284 12.85 -16.25 8.28
N ASN A 285 13.69 -15.95 7.31
CA ASN A 285 14.66 -16.85 6.68
C ASN A 285 15.81 -16.08 6.01
N ASP A 286 16.77 -16.79 5.38
CA ASP A 286 17.94 -16.15 4.76
C ASP A 286 17.57 -15.21 3.61
N GLN A 287 16.53 -15.54 2.83
CA GLN A 287 16.09 -14.69 1.72
C GLN A 287 15.49 -13.38 2.23
N THR A 288 14.65 -13.44 3.26
CA THR A 288 14.03 -12.25 3.87
C THR A 288 15.09 -11.39 4.56
N ARG A 289 16.09 -11.99 5.22
CA ARG A 289 17.23 -11.27 5.81
C ARG A 289 18.08 -10.56 4.74
N ALA A 290 18.34 -11.22 3.64
CA ALA A 290 19.09 -10.63 2.53
C ALA A 290 18.36 -9.43 1.92
N PHE A 291 17.05 -9.56 1.67
CA PHE A 291 16.22 -8.45 1.19
C PHE A 291 16.17 -7.32 2.22
N GLY A 292 15.90 -7.62 3.50
CA GLY A 292 15.86 -6.64 4.57
C GLY A 292 17.15 -5.83 4.69
N LYS A 293 18.32 -6.49 4.60
CA LYS A 293 19.63 -5.83 4.59
C LYS A 293 19.78 -4.88 3.39
N LYS A 294 19.49 -5.36 2.19
CA LYS A 294 19.57 -4.57 0.94
C LYS A 294 18.66 -3.35 0.99
N PHE A 295 17.44 -3.52 1.50
CA PHE A 295 16.48 -2.43 1.67
C PHE A 295 16.99 -1.42 2.71
N PHE A 296 17.50 -1.89 3.86
CA PHE A 296 18.02 -1.04 4.93
C PHE A 296 19.20 -0.16 4.46
N GLU A 297 20.07 -0.68 3.60
CA GLU A 297 21.18 0.10 3.03
C GLU A 297 20.71 1.36 2.30
N LYS A 298 19.52 1.30 1.69
CA LYS A 298 18.89 2.40 0.93
C LYS A 298 17.94 3.24 1.77
N ALA A 299 17.04 2.60 2.51
CA ALA A 299 15.95 3.24 3.25
C ALA A 299 16.35 3.68 4.68
N LYS A 300 17.46 3.17 5.23
CA LYS A 300 17.93 3.34 6.62
C LYS A 300 16.90 2.90 7.68
N ARG A 301 16.01 2.01 7.30
CA ARG A 301 15.00 1.34 8.14
C ARG A 301 14.65 -0.03 7.56
N MET A 302 14.14 -0.93 8.39
CA MET A 302 13.69 -2.23 7.92
C MET A 302 12.38 -2.08 7.14
N PRO A 303 12.17 -2.91 6.08
CA PRO A 303 10.96 -2.88 5.31
C PRO A 303 9.76 -3.41 6.12
N THR A 304 8.59 -2.87 5.86
CA THR A 304 7.31 -3.49 6.23
C THR A 304 7.02 -4.69 5.32
N ASP A 305 6.06 -5.51 5.69
CA ASP A 305 5.54 -6.58 4.83
C ASP A 305 4.91 -6.02 3.53
N ILE A 306 4.30 -4.82 3.58
CA ILE A 306 3.79 -4.13 2.39
C ILE A 306 4.94 -3.75 1.44
N GLN A 307 6.02 -3.14 1.95
CA GLN A 307 7.17 -2.76 1.14
C GLN A 307 7.90 -3.98 0.55
N ALA A 308 7.91 -5.10 1.28
CA ALA A 308 8.41 -6.37 0.74
C ALA A 308 7.47 -6.94 -0.35
N ALA A 309 6.17 -6.78 -0.18
CA ALA A 309 5.17 -7.14 -1.18
C ALA A 309 5.26 -6.27 -2.44
N ASP A 310 5.52 -4.97 -2.32
CA ASP A 310 5.76 -4.07 -3.45
C ASP A 310 6.90 -4.56 -4.34
N TYR A 311 8.01 -4.95 -3.73
CA TYR A 311 9.13 -5.57 -4.46
C TYR A 311 8.71 -6.88 -5.13
N SER A 312 8.09 -7.80 -4.38
CA SER A 312 7.72 -9.12 -4.86
C SER A 312 6.66 -9.07 -5.96
N ALA A 313 5.63 -8.24 -5.80
CA ALA A 313 4.56 -8.04 -6.78
C ALA A 313 5.11 -7.45 -8.09
N THR A 314 6.02 -6.48 -7.99
CA THR A 314 6.70 -5.90 -9.16
C THR A 314 7.50 -6.97 -9.91
N MET A 315 8.28 -7.79 -9.21
CA MET A 315 9.03 -8.90 -9.82
C MET A 315 8.10 -9.90 -10.53
N ASN A 316 6.96 -10.25 -9.92
CA ASN A 316 5.98 -11.15 -10.51
C ASN A 316 5.32 -10.54 -11.74
N TYR A 317 4.93 -9.26 -11.68
CA TYR A 317 4.41 -8.55 -12.85
C TYR A 317 5.40 -8.56 -14.03
N LEU A 318 6.65 -8.21 -13.77
CA LEU A 318 7.69 -8.16 -14.82
C LEU A 318 7.97 -9.53 -15.43
N LYS A 319 7.98 -10.60 -14.62
CA LYS A 319 8.07 -11.98 -15.11
C LYS A 319 6.87 -12.35 -15.98
N ALA A 320 5.66 -11.97 -15.58
CA ALA A 320 4.45 -12.23 -16.36
C ALA A 320 4.42 -11.47 -17.69
N VAL A 321 4.95 -10.24 -17.72
CA VAL A 321 5.10 -9.47 -18.97
C VAL A 321 6.15 -10.11 -19.90
N GLN A 322 7.19 -10.72 -19.34
CA GLN A 322 8.26 -11.35 -20.09
C GLN A 322 7.85 -12.70 -20.70
N ALA A 323 6.93 -13.44 -20.07
CA ALA A 323 6.45 -14.76 -20.50
C ALA A 323 5.51 -14.66 -21.70
#